data_2c00e110f043c96f28bc8ec995f48b9c
#
_entry.id   2c00e110f043c96f28bc8ec995f48b9c
#
_cell.length_a   1.000
_cell.length_b   1.000
_cell.length_c   1.000
_cell.angle_alpha   90.00
_cell.angle_beta   90.00
_cell.angle_gamma   90.00
#
_symmetry.space_group_name_H-M   'P 1'
#
loop_
_entity.id
_entity.type
_entity.pdbx_description
1 polymer ?
#
loop_
_entity_poly.entity_id
_entity_poly.type
_entity_poly.pdbx_seq_one_letter_code
_entity_poly.pdbx_strand_id
1 'polypeptide(L)'
;MKYLQIYLVSLAFLIASCEKTPAVPVAQNKVPTNLVINATVSNDASGNVSISATADNAVTYKFEMGNGDVLVEPTGVAKYKYTENGTNAYMVTVTATSSTGQTLSKSKDITVTVDLLSQPPFWSDEFDVTGAPNPTKWVYDLGTGSNGWGNAELQYYTDRSQNVVVDNGTLKIKAVRESFSGSSWTSTRIKSLSKFAFKYGTVVIRAKVPSGVGTWPAVWMMGTDIGSVGWPACGEIDILEHVGKEQNKVFASLHYPGRTGGNAVTNTKIISNASTEFHDFKLEWSSSSIKFYVDNTLFHSVANSGSIPFNKDFFFLVNLAMGGNFGGNVDAALNTAVFEVDFIRVYK
;
A
#
# COMPACT_ATOMS: atom_id res chain seq x y z
N MET A 1 35.49 94.79 -55.86
CA MET A 1 34.22 94.11 -56.21
C MET A 1 34.18 92.71 -55.57
N LYS A 2 33.50 92.60 -54.46
CA LYS A 2 33.24 91.28 -53.86
C LYS A 2 31.80 91.27 -53.34
N TYR A 3 30.98 90.47 -53.87
CA TYR A 3 29.57 90.29 -53.50
C TYR A 3 29.48 89.53 -52.21
N LEU A 4 28.73 90.15 -51.24
CA LEU A 4 28.40 89.54 -49.98
C LEU A 4 27.02 88.88 -50.11
N GLN A 5 26.95 87.54 -50.06
CA GLN A 5 25.68 86.84 -49.99
C GLN A 5 25.26 86.65 -48.58
N ILE A 6 24.04 87.17 -48.27
CA ILE A 6 23.35 87.02 -46.94
C ILE A 6 22.51 85.75 -47.06
N TYR A 7 22.83 84.73 -46.18
CA TYR A 7 21.98 83.54 -46.00
C TYR A 7 20.94 83.83 -44.89
N LEU A 8 19.63 83.79 -45.27
CA LEU A 8 18.53 83.74 -44.33
C LEU A 8 18.41 82.35 -43.74
N VAL A 9 18.61 82.21 -42.43
CA VAL A 9 18.33 81.00 -41.69
C VAL A 9 16.90 81.05 -41.17
N SER A 10 16.01 80.25 -41.73
CA SER A 10 14.62 80.05 -41.26
C SER A 10 14.64 79.07 -40.09
N LEU A 11 14.31 79.55 -38.92
CA LEU A 11 14.17 78.75 -37.71
C LEU A 11 12.74 78.12 -37.66
N ALA A 12 12.67 76.85 -37.98
CA ALA A 12 11.42 76.08 -37.86
C ALA A 12 11.21 75.67 -36.41
N PHE A 13 10.17 76.18 -35.77
CA PHE A 13 9.69 75.71 -34.47
C PHE A 13 9.00 74.37 -34.62
N LEU A 14 9.63 73.29 -34.15
CA LEU A 14 9.01 71.95 -33.98
C LEU A 14 8.16 72.01 -32.71
N ILE A 15 6.82 72.06 -32.84
CA ILE A 15 5.87 71.90 -31.75
C ILE A 15 5.83 70.38 -31.47
N ALA A 16 6.53 69.90 -30.41
CA ALA A 16 6.40 68.57 -29.90
C ALA A 16 5.00 68.37 -29.27
N SER A 17 4.10 67.73 -29.98
CA SER A 17 2.83 67.22 -29.43
C SER A 17 3.16 66.12 -28.45
N CYS A 18 2.98 66.36 -27.15
CA CYS A 18 3.00 65.33 -26.13
C CYS A 18 1.70 64.50 -26.24
N GLU A 19 1.72 63.41 -27.02
CA GLU A 19 0.68 62.40 -26.93
C GLU A 19 0.75 61.77 -25.53
N LYS A 20 -0.30 61.97 -24.73
CA LYS A 20 -0.49 61.25 -23.48
C LYS A 20 -0.70 59.77 -23.83
N THR A 21 0.32 58.93 -23.61
CA THR A 21 0.16 57.50 -23.58
C THR A 21 -1.01 57.16 -22.67
N PRO A 22 -2.03 56.37 -23.12
CA PRO A 22 -3.11 55.96 -22.25
C PRO A 22 -2.52 55.22 -21.05
N ALA A 23 -2.85 55.70 -19.85
CA ALA A 23 -2.43 55.03 -18.62
C ALA A 23 -2.97 53.60 -18.66
N VAL A 24 -2.06 52.59 -18.67
CA VAL A 24 -2.44 51.20 -18.46
C VAL A 24 -3.21 51.15 -17.14
N PRO A 25 -4.44 50.61 -17.12
CA PRO A 25 -5.19 50.54 -15.86
C PRO A 25 -4.36 49.75 -14.85
N VAL A 26 -3.93 50.40 -13.79
CA VAL A 26 -3.31 49.72 -12.65
C VAL A 26 -4.33 48.74 -12.14
N ALA A 27 -4.04 47.42 -12.24
CA ALA A 27 -4.89 46.39 -11.72
C ALA A 27 -5.19 46.70 -10.26
N GLN A 28 -6.46 47.00 -9.95
CA GLN A 28 -6.85 47.30 -8.58
C GLN A 28 -6.50 46.11 -7.71
N ASN A 29 -5.74 46.34 -6.64
CA ASN A 29 -5.30 45.33 -5.69
C ASN A 29 -6.52 44.89 -4.85
N LYS A 30 -7.32 43.96 -5.44
CA LYS A 30 -8.54 43.47 -4.82
C LYS A 30 -8.23 42.21 -4.02
N VAL A 31 -8.42 42.29 -2.71
CA VAL A 31 -8.34 41.14 -1.79
C VAL A 31 -9.54 40.24 -2.03
N PRO A 32 -9.40 38.92 -1.98
CA PRO A 32 -10.54 38.00 -1.99
C PRO A 32 -11.49 38.31 -0.82
N THR A 33 -12.80 38.27 -1.07
CA THR A 33 -13.84 38.45 -0.06
C THR A 33 -14.92 37.40 -0.20
N ASN A 34 -15.81 37.26 0.80
CA ASN A 34 -16.96 36.37 0.79
C ASN A 34 -16.61 34.91 0.51
N LEU A 35 -15.48 34.41 1.09
CA LEU A 35 -15.11 32.98 0.91
C LEU A 35 -16.15 32.08 1.57
N VAL A 36 -16.81 31.27 0.74
CA VAL A 36 -17.77 30.23 1.12
C VAL A 36 -17.18 28.87 0.78
N ILE A 37 -17.28 27.90 1.71
CA ILE A 37 -16.82 26.54 1.55
C ILE A 37 -17.99 25.59 1.75
N ASN A 38 -18.28 24.75 0.75
CA ASN A 38 -19.20 23.65 0.85
C ASN A 38 -18.42 22.33 0.71
N ALA A 39 -18.76 21.33 1.52
CA ALA A 39 -18.20 19.99 1.43
C ALA A 39 -19.33 18.97 1.48
N THR A 40 -19.28 18.01 0.57
CA THR A 40 -20.18 16.85 0.50
C THR A 40 -19.32 15.61 0.71
N VAL A 41 -19.57 14.89 1.78
CA VAL A 41 -18.95 13.59 2.07
C VAL A 41 -19.87 12.51 1.54
N SER A 42 -19.31 11.52 0.84
CA SER A 42 -20.08 10.34 0.39
C SER A 42 -20.56 9.52 1.60
N ASN A 43 -21.78 9.01 1.53
CA ASN A 43 -22.38 8.20 2.59
C ASN A 43 -22.17 6.68 2.40
N ASP A 44 -21.39 6.28 1.39
CA ASP A 44 -21.09 4.89 1.05
C ASP A 44 -19.82 4.36 1.75
N ALA A 45 -19.31 5.08 2.73
CA ALA A 45 -18.07 4.79 3.43
C ALA A 45 -16.83 4.63 2.52
N SER A 46 -16.86 5.20 1.31
CA SER A 46 -15.73 5.17 0.36
C SER A 46 -14.61 6.15 0.69
N GLY A 47 -14.87 7.11 1.57
CA GLY A 47 -13.94 8.21 1.87
C GLY A 47 -13.94 9.33 0.84
N ASN A 48 -14.81 9.28 -0.20
CA ASN A 48 -14.88 10.30 -1.22
C ASN A 48 -15.51 11.59 -0.67
N VAL A 49 -14.87 12.73 -0.98
CA VAL A 49 -15.33 14.07 -0.61
C VAL A 49 -15.24 14.99 -1.82
N SER A 50 -16.29 15.77 -2.04
CA SER A 50 -16.29 16.87 -3.00
C SER A 50 -16.35 18.18 -2.22
N ILE A 51 -15.39 19.10 -2.45
CA ILE A 51 -15.31 20.40 -1.79
C ILE A 51 -15.43 21.46 -2.86
N SER A 52 -16.29 22.45 -2.63
CA SER A 52 -16.37 23.64 -3.48
C SER A 52 -16.12 24.89 -2.65
N ALA A 53 -15.33 25.80 -3.21
CA ALA A 53 -15.04 27.09 -2.66
C ALA A 53 -15.33 28.19 -3.67
N THR A 54 -15.94 29.29 -3.21
CA THR A 54 -16.19 30.49 -4.02
C THR A 54 -15.78 31.72 -3.21
N ALA A 55 -15.17 32.67 -3.87
CA ALA A 55 -14.85 33.98 -3.28
C ALA A 55 -14.82 35.06 -4.36
N ASP A 56 -15.23 36.25 -4.02
CA ASP A 56 -15.08 37.41 -4.91
C ASP A 56 -13.59 37.74 -5.08
N ASN A 57 -13.20 38.13 -6.28
CA ASN A 57 -11.82 38.51 -6.64
C ASN A 57 -10.76 37.40 -6.51
N ALA A 58 -11.17 36.11 -6.34
CA ALA A 58 -10.26 35.01 -6.34
C ALA A 58 -10.04 34.48 -7.77
N VAL A 59 -8.83 33.98 -8.06
CA VAL A 59 -8.45 33.34 -9.33
C VAL A 59 -7.93 31.90 -9.13
N THR A 60 -7.61 31.53 -7.90
CA THR A 60 -7.19 30.16 -7.56
C THR A 60 -7.47 29.86 -6.10
N TYR A 61 -7.56 28.58 -5.78
CA TYR A 61 -7.83 28.08 -4.44
C TYR A 61 -6.84 26.97 -4.08
N LYS A 62 -6.27 27.05 -2.88
CA LYS A 62 -5.48 25.98 -2.25
C LYS A 62 -6.33 25.32 -1.19
N PHE A 63 -6.41 23.99 -1.21
CA PHE A 63 -7.12 23.16 -0.26
C PHE A 63 -6.10 22.36 0.56
N GLU A 64 -6.04 22.56 1.87
CA GLU A 64 -5.28 21.77 2.83
C GLU A 64 -6.26 20.82 3.49
N MET A 65 -6.07 19.50 3.25
CA MET A 65 -7.10 18.48 3.51
C MET A 65 -7.18 18.03 4.98
N GLY A 66 -6.34 18.57 5.86
CA GLY A 66 -6.33 18.25 7.29
C GLY A 66 -5.58 16.97 7.66
N ASN A 67 -5.06 16.23 6.68
CA ASN A 67 -4.22 15.05 6.85
C ASN A 67 -2.79 15.24 6.30
N GLY A 68 -2.44 16.50 5.93
CA GLY A 68 -1.16 16.86 5.36
C GLY A 68 -1.17 17.00 3.84
N ASP A 69 -2.19 16.53 3.15
CA ASP A 69 -2.31 16.67 1.69
C ASP A 69 -2.81 18.06 1.30
N VAL A 70 -2.34 18.51 0.14
CA VAL A 70 -2.64 19.84 -0.42
C VAL A 70 -3.00 19.71 -1.90
N LEU A 71 -4.11 20.36 -2.29
CA LEU A 71 -4.54 20.50 -3.69
C LEU A 71 -4.58 21.97 -4.07
N VAL A 72 -4.32 22.29 -5.34
CA VAL A 72 -4.47 23.64 -5.90
C VAL A 72 -5.36 23.57 -7.13
N GLU A 73 -6.54 24.21 -7.05
CA GLU A 73 -7.58 24.15 -8.06
C GLU A 73 -8.06 25.54 -8.47
N PRO A 74 -7.82 25.97 -9.72
CA PRO A 74 -8.28 27.28 -10.20
C PRO A 74 -9.81 27.43 -10.20
N THR A 75 -10.52 26.32 -10.39
CA THR A 75 -12.00 26.30 -10.47
C THR A 75 -12.68 26.41 -9.12
N GLY A 76 -11.93 26.28 -8.01
CA GLY A 76 -12.49 26.22 -6.68
C GLY A 76 -13.23 24.90 -6.37
N VAL A 77 -13.07 23.84 -7.18
CA VAL A 77 -13.69 22.52 -6.95
C VAL A 77 -12.60 21.47 -6.82
N ALA A 78 -12.51 20.86 -5.65
CA ALA A 78 -11.62 19.76 -5.36
C ALA A 78 -12.40 18.45 -5.12
N LYS A 79 -11.93 17.35 -5.71
CA LYS A 79 -12.36 16.00 -5.37
C LYS A 79 -11.20 15.30 -4.67
N TYR A 80 -11.49 14.71 -3.53
CA TYR A 80 -10.47 14.06 -2.72
C TYR A 80 -11.01 12.75 -2.12
N LYS A 81 -10.13 11.76 -1.90
CA LYS A 81 -10.47 10.49 -1.26
C LYS A 81 -9.60 10.31 -0.02
N TYR A 82 -10.22 10.32 1.15
CA TYR A 82 -9.59 9.90 2.39
C TYR A 82 -9.51 8.36 2.41
N THR A 83 -8.40 7.82 2.90
CA THR A 83 -8.14 6.37 2.91
C THR A 83 -7.88 5.81 4.29
N GLU A 84 -7.90 6.63 5.33
CA GLU A 84 -7.75 6.18 6.71
C GLU A 84 -9.03 5.49 7.19
N ASN A 85 -8.94 4.19 7.49
CA ASN A 85 -10.09 3.37 7.86
C ASN A 85 -10.73 3.84 9.17
N GLY A 86 -12.05 3.78 9.25
CA GLY A 86 -12.84 4.25 10.38
C GLY A 86 -13.49 5.60 10.14
N THR A 87 -14.01 6.21 11.21
CA THR A 87 -14.64 7.53 11.19
C THR A 87 -13.67 8.57 11.75
N ASN A 88 -13.20 9.47 10.89
CA ASN A 88 -12.16 10.44 11.21
C ASN A 88 -12.67 11.86 10.97
N ALA A 89 -12.27 12.80 11.83
CA ALA A 89 -12.55 14.23 11.67
C ALA A 89 -11.35 14.94 11.02
N TYR A 90 -11.62 15.77 10.02
CA TYR A 90 -10.61 16.56 9.32
C TYR A 90 -11.01 18.04 9.27
N MET A 91 -10.07 18.93 9.52
CA MET A 91 -10.23 20.36 9.32
C MET A 91 -9.67 20.73 7.95
N VAL A 92 -10.56 20.93 6.98
CA VAL A 92 -10.18 21.37 5.64
C VAL A 92 -10.02 22.91 5.66
N THR A 93 -8.85 23.41 5.27
CA THR A 93 -8.59 24.84 5.13
C THR A 93 -8.48 25.20 3.67
N VAL A 94 -9.27 26.19 3.24
CA VAL A 94 -9.22 26.73 1.88
C VAL A 94 -8.66 28.14 1.90
N THR A 95 -7.65 28.38 1.05
CA THR A 95 -7.06 29.69 0.81
C THR A 95 -7.38 30.14 -0.60
N ALA A 96 -8.21 31.17 -0.74
CA ALA A 96 -8.51 31.86 -1.98
C ALA A 96 -7.42 32.91 -2.27
N THR A 97 -6.94 32.98 -3.51
CA THR A 97 -5.87 33.92 -3.92
C THR A 97 -6.33 34.78 -5.10
N SER A 98 -6.14 36.09 -5.02
CA SER A 98 -6.43 37.02 -6.10
C SER A 98 -5.33 37.03 -7.18
N SER A 99 -5.59 37.72 -8.30
CA SER A 99 -4.63 37.88 -9.39
C SER A 99 -3.37 38.68 -8.98
N THR A 100 -3.41 39.38 -7.85
CA THR A 100 -2.28 40.16 -7.28
C THR A 100 -1.61 39.48 -6.09
N GLY A 101 -1.98 38.20 -5.81
CA GLY A 101 -1.37 37.38 -4.76
C GLY A 101 -1.92 37.61 -3.35
N GLN A 102 -2.97 38.44 -3.20
CA GLN A 102 -3.66 38.65 -1.91
C GLN A 102 -4.47 37.39 -1.57
N THR A 103 -4.55 37.02 -0.30
CA THR A 103 -5.21 35.76 0.13
C THR A 103 -6.30 35.97 1.16
N LEU A 104 -7.27 35.10 1.19
CA LEU A 104 -8.27 34.93 2.24
C LEU A 104 -8.41 33.44 2.55
N SER A 105 -8.29 33.06 3.81
CA SER A 105 -8.42 31.67 4.25
C SER A 105 -9.62 31.45 5.15
N LYS A 106 -10.23 30.27 5.06
CA LYS A 106 -11.31 29.81 5.93
C LYS A 106 -11.19 28.29 6.11
N SER A 107 -11.60 27.80 7.27
CA SER A 107 -11.62 26.35 7.56
C SER A 107 -13.05 25.85 7.72
N LYS A 108 -13.22 24.54 7.46
CA LYS A 108 -14.46 23.79 7.65
C LYS A 108 -14.13 22.39 8.17
N ASP A 109 -14.75 22.01 9.27
CA ASP A 109 -14.67 20.64 9.79
C ASP A 109 -15.59 19.73 8.98
N ILE A 110 -15.07 18.54 8.68
CA ILE A 110 -15.81 17.44 8.06
C ILE A 110 -15.54 16.14 8.82
N THR A 111 -16.52 15.26 8.86
CA THR A 111 -16.35 13.89 9.37
C THR A 111 -16.47 12.93 8.19
N VAL A 112 -15.47 12.09 8.00
CA VAL A 112 -15.40 11.14 6.90
C VAL A 112 -15.33 9.73 7.46
N THR A 113 -16.22 8.85 6.99
CA THR A 113 -16.18 7.43 7.29
C THR A 113 -15.58 6.69 6.10
N VAL A 114 -14.60 5.83 6.38
CA VAL A 114 -14.00 4.92 5.41
C VAL A 114 -14.14 3.49 5.94
N ASP A 115 -14.82 2.64 5.18
CA ASP A 115 -14.81 1.19 5.37
C ASP A 115 -14.18 0.56 4.12
N LEU A 116 -12.89 0.34 4.18
CA LEU A 116 -12.13 -0.22 3.05
C LEU A 116 -12.61 -1.62 2.69
N LEU A 117 -13.10 -2.38 3.67
CA LEU A 117 -13.51 -3.77 3.44
C LEU A 117 -14.87 -3.87 2.75
N SER A 118 -15.70 -2.82 2.81
CA SER A 118 -16.96 -2.73 2.06
C SER A 118 -16.77 -2.31 0.60
N GLN A 119 -15.56 -1.86 0.22
CA GLN A 119 -15.24 -1.46 -1.15
C GLN A 119 -14.68 -2.64 -1.94
N PRO A 120 -14.79 -2.64 -3.29
CA PRO A 120 -14.08 -3.61 -4.12
C PRO A 120 -12.58 -3.55 -3.84
N PRO A 121 -11.89 -4.70 -3.70
CA PRO A 121 -10.45 -4.72 -3.46
C PRO A 121 -9.70 -4.11 -4.66
N PHE A 122 -8.59 -3.45 -4.38
CA PHE A 122 -7.64 -2.96 -5.39
C PHE A 122 -7.03 -4.11 -6.20
N TRP A 123 -6.77 -5.23 -5.53
CA TRP A 123 -6.33 -6.50 -6.10
C TRP A 123 -6.81 -7.63 -5.22
N SER A 124 -7.18 -8.76 -5.84
CA SER A 124 -7.50 -9.97 -5.09
C SER A 124 -7.18 -11.23 -5.86
N ASP A 125 -7.07 -12.33 -5.13
CA ASP A 125 -7.28 -13.68 -5.64
C ASP A 125 -8.27 -14.39 -4.72
N GLU A 126 -9.44 -14.71 -5.28
CA GLU A 126 -10.55 -15.39 -4.61
C GLU A 126 -10.45 -16.91 -4.76
N PHE A 127 -9.47 -17.40 -5.52
CA PHE A 127 -9.27 -18.81 -5.83
C PHE A 127 -10.54 -19.54 -6.33
N ASP A 128 -11.34 -18.87 -7.17
CA ASP A 128 -12.63 -19.37 -7.67
C ASP A 128 -12.50 -20.38 -8.82
N VAL A 129 -11.37 -20.35 -9.55
CA VAL A 129 -11.19 -21.16 -10.76
C VAL A 129 -10.45 -22.43 -10.43
N THR A 130 -11.14 -23.57 -10.46
CA THR A 130 -10.56 -24.88 -10.20
C THR A 130 -9.39 -25.21 -11.14
N GLY A 131 -8.30 -25.75 -10.59
CA GLY A 131 -7.09 -26.15 -11.32
C GLY A 131 -5.82 -25.60 -10.71
N ALA A 132 -4.85 -25.25 -11.55
CA ALA A 132 -3.62 -24.60 -11.09
C ALA A 132 -3.90 -23.14 -10.66
N PRO A 133 -3.13 -22.59 -9.70
CA PRO A 133 -3.15 -21.16 -9.41
C PRO A 133 -3.00 -20.30 -10.67
N ASN A 134 -3.72 -19.18 -10.72
CA ASN A 134 -3.79 -18.31 -11.90
C ASN A 134 -2.39 -17.79 -12.29
N PRO A 135 -1.84 -18.15 -13.47
CA PRO A 135 -0.49 -17.78 -13.89
C PRO A 135 -0.32 -16.28 -14.21
N THR A 136 -1.43 -15.52 -14.29
CA THR A 136 -1.37 -14.08 -14.41
C THR A 136 -1.11 -13.40 -13.06
N LYS A 137 -1.34 -14.10 -11.93
CA LYS A 137 -1.16 -13.62 -10.57
C LYS A 137 0.04 -14.24 -9.88
N TRP A 138 0.37 -15.52 -10.21
CA TRP A 138 1.35 -16.32 -9.49
C TRP A 138 2.43 -16.91 -10.40
N VAL A 139 3.62 -17.07 -9.84
CA VAL A 139 4.72 -17.86 -10.36
C VAL A 139 5.22 -18.79 -9.25
N TYR A 140 5.85 -19.91 -9.63
CA TYR A 140 6.37 -20.92 -8.69
C TYR A 140 7.85 -20.65 -8.36
N ASP A 141 8.21 -20.89 -7.12
CA ASP A 141 9.58 -21.24 -6.74
C ASP A 141 9.72 -22.76 -6.75
N LEU A 142 10.74 -23.29 -7.42
CA LEU A 142 10.96 -24.73 -7.56
C LEU A 142 12.27 -25.15 -6.88
N GLY A 143 12.30 -26.38 -6.39
CA GLY A 143 13.50 -26.95 -5.78
C GLY A 143 13.61 -26.73 -4.28
N THR A 144 14.84 -26.82 -3.80
CA THR A 144 15.20 -26.69 -2.36
C THR A 144 15.82 -25.35 -2.01
N GLY A 145 16.05 -24.48 -3.00
CA GLY A 145 16.81 -23.25 -2.81
C GLY A 145 18.23 -23.51 -2.28
N SER A 146 18.87 -22.47 -1.79
CA SER A 146 20.15 -22.60 -1.11
C SER A 146 19.92 -22.93 0.38
N ASN A 147 20.52 -24.04 0.85
CA ASN A 147 20.41 -24.49 2.24
C ASN A 147 18.95 -24.59 2.75
N GLY A 148 18.05 -25.26 1.97
CA GLY A 148 16.63 -25.33 2.33
C GLY A 148 16.03 -23.95 2.48
N TRP A 149 16.11 -23.13 1.44
CA TRP A 149 15.64 -21.74 1.40
C TRP A 149 16.20 -20.83 2.52
N GLY A 150 17.43 -21.14 3.00
CA GLY A 150 18.09 -20.45 4.09
C GLY A 150 17.69 -20.90 5.49
N ASN A 151 16.71 -21.83 5.61
CA ASN A 151 16.09 -22.24 6.86
C ASN A 151 16.25 -23.73 7.17
N ALA A 152 17.09 -24.46 6.41
CA ALA A 152 17.22 -25.92 6.50
C ALA A 152 15.88 -26.66 6.33
N GLU A 153 14.99 -26.13 5.51
CA GLU A 153 13.70 -26.76 5.18
C GLU A 153 13.89 -28.07 4.43
N LEU A 154 12.99 -29.03 4.63
CA LEU A 154 13.15 -30.41 4.17
C LEU A 154 12.49 -30.72 2.82
N GLN A 155 11.54 -29.90 2.38
CA GLN A 155 10.77 -30.16 1.17
C GLN A 155 11.48 -29.69 -0.10
N TYR A 156 11.15 -30.36 -1.19
CA TYR A 156 11.34 -29.86 -2.55
C TYR A 156 10.06 -29.18 -3.00
N TYR A 157 10.11 -27.90 -3.34
CA TYR A 157 8.96 -27.19 -3.88
C TYR A 157 8.73 -27.54 -5.35
N THR A 158 7.48 -27.85 -5.69
CA THR A 158 7.03 -28.24 -7.03
C THR A 158 5.81 -27.43 -7.46
N ASP A 159 5.50 -27.49 -8.76
CA ASP A 159 4.27 -26.96 -9.39
C ASP A 159 3.25 -28.07 -9.71
N ARG A 160 3.43 -29.28 -9.18
CA ARG A 160 2.57 -30.44 -9.45
C ARG A 160 1.20 -30.28 -8.80
N SER A 161 0.15 -30.69 -9.49
CA SER A 161 -1.22 -30.70 -8.95
C SER A 161 -1.38 -31.52 -7.66
N GLN A 162 -0.47 -32.47 -7.39
CA GLN A 162 -0.39 -33.18 -6.13
C GLN A 162 -0.04 -32.24 -4.94
N ASN A 163 0.75 -31.19 -5.20
CA ASN A 163 1.23 -30.29 -4.16
C ASN A 163 0.46 -28.97 -4.13
N VAL A 164 -0.19 -28.56 -5.23
CA VAL A 164 -0.97 -27.34 -5.26
C VAL A 164 -2.14 -27.44 -6.23
N VAL A 165 -3.30 -27.03 -5.76
CA VAL A 165 -4.52 -26.97 -6.57
C VAL A 165 -5.47 -25.92 -5.99
N VAL A 166 -6.20 -25.26 -6.85
CA VAL A 166 -7.43 -24.52 -6.49
C VAL A 166 -8.60 -25.49 -6.63
N ASP A 167 -9.33 -25.72 -5.55
CA ASP A 167 -10.46 -26.64 -5.53
C ASP A 167 -11.47 -26.20 -4.47
N ASN A 168 -12.77 -26.23 -4.82
CA ASN A 168 -13.88 -25.78 -3.97
C ASN A 168 -13.69 -24.37 -3.42
N GLY A 169 -13.24 -23.43 -4.27
CA GLY A 169 -13.08 -22.01 -3.90
C GLY A 169 -11.90 -21.73 -2.96
N THR A 170 -10.94 -22.64 -2.85
CA THR A 170 -9.75 -22.44 -2.01
C THR A 170 -8.48 -22.89 -2.70
N LEU A 171 -7.38 -22.15 -2.49
CA LEU A 171 -6.04 -22.64 -2.77
C LEU A 171 -5.65 -23.66 -1.72
N LYS A 172 -5.24 -24.85 -2.14
CA LYS A 172 -4.73 -25.92 -1.27
C LYS A 172 -3.26 -26.18 -1.60
N ILE A 173 -2.38 -25.90 -0.66
CA ILE A 173 -0.97 -26.30 -0.72
C ILE A 173 -0.80 -27.53 0.14
N LYS A 174 -0.37 -28.64 -0.48
CA LYS A 174 -0.24 -29.94 0.17
C LYS A 174 1.21 -30.36 0.25
N ALA A 175 1.69 -30.49 1.48
CA ALA A 175 2.94 -31.18 1.74
C ALA A 175 2.70 -32.70 1.73
N VAL A 176 3.56 -33.44 1.03
CA VAL A 176 3.47 -34.90 0.87
C VAL A 176 4.81 -35.50 1.22
N ARG A 177 4.78 -36.57 2.07
CA ARG A 177 5.97 -37.36 2.36
C ARG A 177 6.20 -38.33 1.19
N GLU A 178 7.23 -38.05 0.44
CA GLU A 178 7.67 -38.87 -0.70
C GLU A 178 9.15 -38.63 -0.97
N SER A 179 9.82 -39.59 -1.59
CA SER A 179 11.19 -39.39 -2.09
C SER A 179 11.12 -38.71 -3.44
N PHE A 180 11.61 -37.48 -3.52
CA PHE A 180 11.60 -36.70 -4.74
C PHE A 180 12.86 -35.83 -4.83
N SER A 181 13.66 -36.02 -5.88
CA SER A 181 14.89 -35.24 -6.15
C SER A 181 15.82 -35.06 -4.95
N GLY A 182 15.93 -36.12 -4.12
CA GLY A 182 16.80 -36.12 -2.93
C GLY A 182 16.16 -35.57 -1.65
N SER A 183 14.95 -35.03 -1.72
CA SER A 183 14.15 -34.61 -0.56
C SER A 183 13.21 -35.72 -0.10
N SER A 184 12.84 -35.70 1.19
CA SER A 184 11.85 -36.61 1.78
C SER A 184 10.43 -36.06 1.84
N TRP A 185 10.25 -34.84 1.38
CA TRP A 185 8.99 -34.12 1.32
C TRP A 185 8.90 -33.31 0.03
N THR A 186 7.70 -33.20 -0.53
CA THR A 186 7.36 -32.23 -1.55
C THR A 186 6.29 -31.29 -1.06
N SER A 187 6.27 -30.05 -1.57
CA SER A 187 5.27 -29.03 -1.25
C SER A 187 5.24 -27.99 -2.36
N THR A 188 4.63 -26.83 -2.12
CA THR A 188 4.61 -25.72 -3.06
C THR A 188 4.90 -24.39 -2.38
N ARG A 189 5.58 -23.50 -3.13
CA ARG A 189 5.74 -22.08 -2.86
C ARG A 189 5.40 -21.30 -4.12
N ILE A 190 4.41 -20.43 -4.02
CA ILE A 190 4.03 -19.48 -5.08
C ILE A 190 4.32 -18.07 -4.64
N LYS A 191 4.56 -17.18 -5.62
CA LYS A 191 4.83 -15.77 -5.37
C LYS A 191 4.21 -14.88 -6.45
N SER A 192 3.86 -13.65 -6.10
CA SER A 192 3.33 -12.66 -7.03
C SER A 192 4.41 -11.78 -7.67
N LEU A 193 5.70 -12.08 -7.48
CA LEU A 193 6.82 -11.35 -8.07
C LEU A 193 6.67 -11.24 -9.59
N SER A 194 6.84 -10.04 -10.14
CA SER A 194 6.64 -9.71 -11.57
C SER A 194 5.20 -9.83 -12.08
N LYS A 195 4.23 -10.13 -11.21
CA LYS A 195 2.81 -10.19 -11.52
C LYS A 195 2.04 -9.09 -10.79
N PHE A 196 2.25 -8.97 -9.48
CA PHE A 196 1.64 -7.97 -8.62
C PHE A 196 2.57 -7.61 -7.47
N ALA A 197 2.68 -6.32 -7.24
CA ALA A 197 3.33 -5.74 -6.06
C ALA A 197 2.67 -4.41 -5.72
N PHE A 198 2.75 -3.99 -4.48
CA PHE A 198 2.16 -2.74 -4.02
C PHE A 198 2.91 -2.18 -2.82
N LYS A 199 2.72 -0.89 -2.58
CA LYS A 199 3.17 -0.20 -1.39
C LYS A 199 1.95 0.34 -0.65
N TYR A 200 1.90 0.07 0.66
CA TYR A 200 0.86 0.52 1.59
C TYR A 200 -0.56 0.04 1.22
N GLY A 201 -1.38 -0.10 2.20
CA GLY A 201 -2.77 -0.53 2.09
C GLY A 201 -3.16 -1.52 3.18
N THR A 202 -4.36 -2.04 3.09
CA THR A 202 -4.87 -3.10 3.95
C THR A 202 -4.89 -4.42 3.19
N VAL A 203 -4.28 -5.46 3.75
CA VAL A 203 -4.37 -6.85 3.23
C VAL A 203 -5.28 -7.64 4.14
N VAL A 204 -6.17 -8.44 3.56
CA VAL A 204 -6.95 -9.45 4.28
C VAL A 204 -6.74 -10.79 3.62
N ILE A 205 -6.32 -11.75 4.42
CA ILE A 205 -6.08 -13.14 4.04
C ILE A 205 -7.02 -14.00 4.87
N ARG A 206 -7.85 -14.82 4.21
CA ARG A 206 -8.64 -15.82 4.91
C ARG A 206 -8.02 -17.19 4.69
N ALA A 207 -7.56 -17.81 5.78
CA ALA A 207 -6.80 -19.04 5.70
C ALA A 207 -7.07 -19.99 6.88
N LYS A 208 -6.80 -21.28 6.65
CA LYS A 208 -6.83 -22.34 7.65
C LYS A 208 -5.50 -23.09 7.63
N VAL A 209 -4.75 -23.01 8.73
CA VAL A 209 -3.42 -23.61 8.81
C VAL A 209 -3.49 -25.13 8.98
N PRO A 210 -2.49 -25.89 8.52
CA PRO A 210 -2.45 -27.35 8.72
C PRO A 210 -2.24 -27.71 10.19
N SER A 211 -2.70 -28.90 10.56
CA SER A 211 -2.25 -29.58 11.77
C SER A 211 -1.04 -30.46 11.48
N GLY A 212 -0.28 -30.78 12.54
CA GLY A 212 0.83 -31.74 12.50
C GLY A 212 2.20 -31.10 12.80
N VAL A 213 2.93 -31.76 13.70
CA VAL A 213 4.28 -31.30 14.11
C VAL A 213 5.24 -31.35 12.93
N GLY A 214 5.92 -30.23 12.71
CA GLY A 214 6.87 -30.04 11.62
C GLY A 214 6.33 -29.29 10.41
N THR A 215 5.01 -28.94 10.39
CA THR A 215 4.46 -28.03 9.36
C THR A 215 4.84 -26.58 9.65
N TRP A 216 5.06 -25.81 8.57
CA TRP A 216 5.36 -24.39 8.64
C TRP A 216 4.74 -23.65 7.44
N PRO A 217 3.42 -23.39 7.46
CA PRO A 217 2.74 -22.57 6.48
C PRO A 217 3.03 -21.10 6.71
N ALA A 218 3.05 -20.32 5.60
CA ALA A 218 3.16 -18.87 5.66
C ALA A 218 2.45 -18.17 4.50
N VAL A 219 1.89 -16.97 4.78
CA VAL A 219 1.55 -15.95 3.81
C VAL A 219 2.28 -14.68 4.21
N TRP A 220 3.18 -14.25 3.37
CA TRP A 220 4.15 -13.21 3.67
C TRP A 220 4.51 -12.37 2.46
N MET A 221 5.29 -11.34 2.66
CA MET A 221 5.65 -10.40 1.61
C MET A 221 7.12 -10.05 1.67
N MET A 222 7.72 -9.77 0.50
CA MET A 222 9.12 -9.38 0.39
C MET A 222 9.27 -8.17 -0.56
N GLY A 223 10.22 -7.28 -0.27
CA GLY A 223 10.50 -6.12 -1.09
C GLY A 223 10.92 -6.50 -2.51
N THR A 224 10.37 -5.81 -3.52
CA THR A 224 10.61 -6.10 -4.96
C THR A 224 12.06 -5.91 -5.39
N ASP A 225 12.84 -5.16 -4.62
CA ASP A 225 14.27 -4.91 -4.85
C ASP A 225 15.20 -6.01 -4.33
N ILE A 226 14.65 -7.15 -3.88
CA ILE A 226 15.44 -8.28 -3.34
C ILE A 226 16.58 -8.71 -4.27
N GLY A 227 16.36 -8.67 -5.59
CA GLY A 227 17.39 -9.04 -6.57
C GLY A 227 18.60 -8.11 -6.59
N SER A 228 18.48 -6.88 -6.10
CA SER A 228 19.54 -5.88 -6.08
C SER A 228 20.15 -5.67 -4.70
N VAL A 229 19.34 -5.69 -3.63
CA VAL A 229 19.83 -5.39 -2.26
C VAL A 229 19.97 -6.64 -1.40
N GLY A 230 19.38 -7.75 -1.80
CA GLY A 230 19.36 -9.01 -1.06
C GLY A 230 18.51 -8.97 0.22
N TRP A 231 18.33 -10.15 0.83
CA TRP A 231 17.72 -10.27 2.15
C TRP A 231 18.80 -10.08 3.23
N PRO A 232 18.52 -9.41 4.37
CA PRO A 232 17.24 -8.83 4.79
C PRO A 232 17.06 -7.36 4.40
N ALA A 233 17.91 -6.78 3.56
CA ALA A 233 17.84 -5.36 3.19
C ALA A 233 16.60 -5.01 2.35
N CYS A 234 16.04 -5.99 1.63
CA CYS A 234 14.76 -5.81 0.92
C CYS A 234 13.57 -5.64 1.86
N GLY A 235 13.67 -6.08 3.13
CA GLY A 235 12.55 -6.14 4.07
C GLY A 235 11.65 -7.35 3.82
N GLU A 236 11.04 -7.89 4.90
CA GLU A 236 10.10 -9.00 4.88
C GLU A 236 8.99 -8.74 5.88
N ILE A 237 7.74 -8.98 5.49
CA ILE A 237 6.53 -8.81 6.30
C ILE A 237 5.80 -10.15 6.33
N ASP A 238 5.82 -10.85 7.46
CA ASP A 238 5.11 -12.10 7.65
C ASP A 238 3.73 -11.79 8.24
N ILE A 239 2.68 -11.92 7.40
CA ILE A 239 1.30 -11.60 7.80
C ILE A 239 0.69 -12.77 8.58
N LEU A 240 0.96 -13.98 8.13
CA LEU A 240 0.61 -15.24 8.76
C LEU A 240 1.79 -16.18 8.70
N GLU A 241 2.30 -16.59 9.85
CA GLU A 241 3.13 -17.76 10.04
C GLU A 241 2.54 -18.67 11.12
N HIS A 242 2.73 -19.96 10.96
CA HIS A 242 2.33 -20.96 11.94
C HIS A 242 3.35 -22.12 11.96
N VAL A 243 3.53 -22.73 13.11
CA VAL A 243 4.33 -23.97 13.23
C VAL A 243 3.55 -25.05 13.97
N GLY A 244 3.49 -26.24 13.37
CA GLY A 244 2.68 -27.33 13.89
C GLY A 244 3.05 -27.85 15.28
N LYS A 245 4.27 -27.54 15.77
CA LYS A 245 4.68 -27.82 17.17
C LYS A 245 3.99 -26.90 18.19
N GLU A 246 3.44 -25.76 17.75
CA GLU A 246 2.66 -24.80 18.56
C GLU A 246 1.29 -24.58 17.91
N GLN A 247 0.51 -25.64 17.79
CA GLN A 247 -0.67 -25.81 16.94
C GLN A 247 -1.67 -24.65 16.94
N ASN A 248 -1.86 -23.99 18.07
CA ASN A 248 -2.85 -22.89 18.20
C ASN A 248 -2.21 -21.51 18.26
N LYS A 249 -0.94 -21.38 17.86
CA LYS A 249 -0.21 -20.12 17.95
C LYS A 249 0.20 -19.65 16.56
N VAL A 250 -0.23 -18.45 16.21
CA VAL A 250 0.17 -17.78 14.98
C VAL A 250 1.12 -16.64 15.27
N PHE A 251 1.93 -16.29 14.30
CA PHE A 251 2.99 -15.31 14.39
C PHE A 251 2.81 -14.26 13.30
N ALA A 252 3.19 -13.03 13.61
CA ALA A 252 3.42 -11.97 12.63
C ALA A 252 4.78 -11.34 12.91
N SER A 253 5.59 -11.18 11.87
CA SER A 253 6.98 -10.77 12.00
C SER A 253 7.38 -9.71 10.98
N LEU A 254 8.39 -8.93 11.34
CA LEU A 254 9.11 -8.05 10.41
C LEU A 254 10.59 -8.42 10.45
N HIS A 255 11.17 -8.71 9.27
CA HIS A 255 12.62 -8.95 9.12
C HIS A 255 13.26 -7.83 8.30
N TYR A 256 14.36 -7.28 8.84
CA TYR A 256 15.15 -6.22 8.21
C TYR A 256 16.56 -6.16 8.83
N PRO A 257 17.50 -5.38 8.32
CA PRO A 257 18.87 -5.34 8.86
C PRO A 257 18.93 -5.15 10.37
N GLY A 258 19.60 -6.08 11.05
CA GLY A 258 19.70 -6.13 12.51
C GLY A 258 18.51 -6.76 13.24
N ARG A 259 17.46 -7.16 12.52
CA ARG A 259 16.22 -7.76 13.04
C ARG A 259 15.82 -8.95 12.19
N THR A 260 16.44 -10.12 12.40
CA THR A 260 16.24 -11.32 11.61
C THR A 260 16.22 -12.58 12.47
N GLY A 261 15.59 -13.65 12.01
CA GLY A 261 15.49 -14.92 12.72
C GLY A 261 14.93 -14.72 14.14
N GLY A 262 15.59 -15.28 15.14
CA GLY A 262 15.16 -15.13 16.55
C GLY A 262 15.20 -13.70 17.11
N ASN A 263 15.76 -12.73 16.36
CA ASN A 263 15.79 -11.31 16.72
C ASN A 263 14.82 -10.45 15.87
N ALA A 264 13.96 -11.07 15.09
CA ALA A 264 12.92 -10.40 14.32
C ALA A 264 11.96 -9.61 15.23
N VAL A 265 11.29 -8.60 14.68
CA VAL A 265 10.24 -7.89 15.40
C VAL A 265 8.95 -8.70 15.27
N THR A 266 8.72 -9.57 16.24
CA THR A 266 7.64 -10.58 16.20
C THR A 266 6.68 -10.40 17.36
N ASN A 267 5.39 -10.65 17.11
CA ASN A 267 4.39 -10.91 18.15
C ASN A 267 3.51 -12.09 17.76
N THR A 268 2.77 -12.63 18.72
CA THR A 268 2.02 -13.87 18.56
C THR A 268 0.58 -13.74 19.07
N LYS A 269 -0.30 -14.58 18.54
CA LYS A 269 -1.69 -14.69 18.97
C LYS A 269 -2.07 -16.15 19.11
N ILE A 270 -2.78 -16.49 20.20
CA ILE A 270 -3.40 -17.81 20.37
C ILE A 270 -4.78 -17.80 19.74
N ILE A 271 -5.05 -18.79 18.89
CA ILE A 271 -6.36 -19.10 18.27
C ILE A 271 -6.62 -20.60 18.44
N SER A 272 -7.64 -20.95 19.23
CA SER A 272 -7.85 -22.34 19.70
C SER A 272 -8.25 -23.33 18.60
N ASN A 273 -8.70 -22.86 17.44
CA ASN A 273 -9.23 -23.63 16.32
C ASN A 273 -8.50 -23.34 15.01
N ALA A 274 -7.24 -22.92 15.05
CA ALA A 274 -6.43 -22.47 13.90
C ALA A 274 -6.41 -23.46 12.73
N SER A 275 -6.46 -24.78 13.00
CA SER A 275 -6.41 -25.82 11.96
C SER A 275 -7.76 -26.44 11.61
N THR A 276 -8.84 -26.04 12.27
CA THR A 276 -10.20 -26.58 12.03
C THR A 276 -11.13 -25.58 11.40
N GLU A 277 -10.84 -24.27 11.55
CA GLU A 277 -11.65 -23.18 11.02
C GLU A 277 -10.80 -22.19 10.22
N PHE A 278 -11.44 -21.44 9.31
CA PHE A 278 -10.82 -20.32 8.62
C PHE A 278 -10.82 -19.10 9.51
N HIS A 279 -9.69 -18.38 9.52
CA HIS A 279 -9.50 -17.12 10.22
C HIS A 279 -9.08 -16.02 9.27
N ASP A 280 -9.41 -14.78 9.58
CA ASP A 280 -9.01 -13.60 8.84
C ASP A 280 -7.72 -13.01 9.44
N PHE A 281 -6.64 -13.03 8.66
CA PHE A 281 -5.36 -12.41 8.98
C PHE A 281 -5.27 -11.09 8.24
N LYS A 282 -5.21 -9.97 8.99
CA LYS A 282 -5.20 -8.64 8.38
C LYS A 282 -3.91 -7.90 8.68
N LEU A 283 -3.35 -7.27 7.66
CA LEU A 283 -2.27 -6.30 7.74
C LEU A 283 -2.82 -4.91 7.39
N GLU A 284 -2.59 -3.92 8.24
CA GLU A 284 -2.72 -2.50 7.89
C GLU A 284 -1.32 -1.90 7.82
N TRP A 285 -0.92 -1.48 6.62
CA TRP A 285 0.42 -0.99 6.34
C TRP A 285 0.37 0.41 5.74
N SER A 286 0.96 1.36 6.46
CA SER A 286 1.05 2.77 6.08
C SER A 286 2.50 3.29 6.17
N SER A 287 2.71 4.54 5.81
CA SER A 287 4.02 5.20 5.98
C SER A 287 4.43 5.41 7.44
N SER A 288 3.47 5.32 8.38
CA SER A 288 3.70 5.58 9.81
C SER A 288 3.55 4.36 10.70
N SER A 289 2.87 3.28 10.24
CA SER A 289 2.62 2.10 11.06
C SER A 289 2.40 0.83 10.24
N ILE A 290 2.71 -0.31 10.86
CA ILE A 290 2.43 -1.66 10.37
C ILE A 290 1.71 -2.39 11.50
N LYS A 291 0.46 -2.81 11.25
CA LYS A 291 -0.40 -3.42 12.27
C LYS A 291 -0.94 -4.75 11.78
N PHE A 292 -0.95 -5.75 12.65
CA PHE A 292 -1.41 -7.11 12.34
C PHE A 292 -2.57 -7.50 13.24
N TYR A 293 -3.56 -8.15 12.63
CA TYR A 293 -4.79 -8.55 13.29
C TYR A 293 -5.12 -10.01 12.96
N VAL A 294 -5.80 -10.68 13.88
CA VAL A 294 -6.51 -11.93 13.65
C VAL A 294 -7.95 -11.72 14.05
N ASP A 295 -8.91 -12.05 13.18
CA ASP A 295 -10.35 -11.88 13.39
C ASP A 295 -10.68 -10.49 13.94
N ASN A 296 -10.15 -9.46 13.28
CA ASN A 296 -10.26 -8.05 13.67
C ASN A 296 -9.63 -7.66 15.03
N THR A 297 -8.96 -8.59 15.72
CA THR A 297 -8.27 -8.28 16.98
C THR A 297 -6.81 -7.88 16.68
N LEU A 298 -6.45 -6.64 16.97
CA LEU A 298 -5.05 -6.17 16.89
C LEU A 298 -4.18 -6.94 17.88
N PHE A 299 -3.08 -7.54 17.40
CA PHE A 299 -2.13 -8.23 18.27
C PHE A 299 -0.68 -7.81 18.10
N HIS A 300 -0.33 -7.13 16.98
CA HIS A 300 1.01 -6.61 16.76
C HIS A 300 0.93 -5.23 16.09
N SER A 301 1.75 -4.29 16.55
CA SER A 301 1.83 -2.93 15.99
C SER A 301 3.25 -2.42 16.08
N VAL A 302 3.78 -1.96 14.94
CA VAL A 302 5.13 -1.44 14.79
C VAL A 302 5.07 -0.07 14.13
N ALA A 303 5.83 0.90 14.64
CA ALA A 303 6.00 2.19 13.97
C ALA A 303 6.78 1.99 12.66
N ASN A 304 6.28 2.56 11.57
CA ASN A 304 6.99 2.58 10.29
C ASN A 304 7.63 3.95 10.07
N SER A 305 8.74 3.98 9.35
CA SER A 305 9.44 5.22 9.00
C SER A 305 10.38 5.00 7.82
N GLY A 306 10.95 6.08 7.27
CA GLY A 306 11.93 6.00 6.19
C GLY A 306 13.26 5.32 6.57
N SER A 307 13.50 5.02 7.87
CA SER A 307 14.73 4.36 8.35
C SER A 307 14.70 2.83 8.29
N ILE A 308 13.52 2.23 8.02
CA ILE A 308 13.34 0.78 7.83
C ILE A 308 12.77 0.48 6.45
N PRO A 309 13.01 -0.70 5.84
CA PRO A 309 12.78 -0.92 4.41
C PRO A 309 11.32 -1.19 4.01
N PHE A 310 10.35 -0.71 4.80
CA PHE A 310 8.92 -0.92 4.57
C PHE A 310 8.23 0.28 3.92
N ASN A 311 8.91 0.94 2.96
CA ASN A 311 8.44 2.14 2.26
C ASN A 311 8.55 2.03 0.73
N LYS A 312 8.56 0.82 0.20
CA LYS A 312 8.67 0.46 -1.20
C LYS A 312 7.63 -0.61 -1.56
N ASP A 313 7.60 -1.07 -2.81
CA ASP A 313 6.69 -2.12 -3.24
C ASP A 313 7.11 -3.49 -2.71
N PHE A 314 6.13 -4.28 -2.26
CA PHE A 314 6.27 -5.66 -1.80
C PHE A 314 5.38 -6.58 -2.62
N PHE A 315 5.84 -7.81 -2.82
CA PHE A 315 5.10 -8.90 -3.47
C PHE A 315 4.78 -10.00 -2.48
N PHE A 316 3.73 -10.78 -2.72
CA PHE A 316 3.31 -11.90 -1.88
C PHE A 316 4.10 -13.16 -2.14
N LEU A 317 4.25 -13.97 -1.07
CA LEU A 317 4.64 -15.37 -1.10
C LEU A 317 3.63 -16.17 -0.26
N VAL A 318 3.32 -17.39 -0.75
CA VAL A 318 2.45 -18.35 -0.06
C VAL A 318 3.10 -19.72 -0.16
N ASN A 319 3.36 -20.36 0.98
CA ASN A 319 4.01 -21.66 1.00
C ASN A 319 3.60 -22.52 2.20
N LEU A 320 3.91 -23.82 2.09
CA LEU A 320 3.91 -24.75 3.21
C LEU A 320 5.30 -25.41 3.28
N ALA A 321 6.14 -24.94 4.19
CA ALA A 321 7.42 -25.56 4.48
C ALA A 321 7.26 -26.75 5.44
N MET A 322 8.24 -27.64 5.44
CA MET A 322 8.32 -28.79 6.33
C MET A 322 9.65 -28.80 7.07
N GLY A 323 9.60 -28.92 8.40
CA GLY A 323 10.79 -28.96 9.23
C GLY A 323 11.52 -27.62 9.30
N GLY A 324 12.84 -27.66 9.17
CA GLY A 324 13.69 -26.47 9.19
C GLY A 324 13.86 -25.83 10.56
N ASN A 325 14.52 -24.68 10.56
CA ASN A 325 14.89 -23.96 11.81
C ASN A 325 13.68 -23.57 12.66
N PHE A 326 12.56 -23.24 12.03
CA PHE A 326 11.36 -22.79 12.73
C PHE A 326 10.31 -23.91 12.87
N GLY A 327 10.05 -24.71 11.81
CA GLY A 327 9.14 -25.86 11.89
C GLY A 327 9.60 -26.96 12.85
N GLY A 328 10.92 -27.15 12.96
CA GLY A 328 11.52 -28.15 13.84
C GLY A 328 11.44 -29.58 13.30
N ASN A 329 11.47 -30.57 14.16
CA ASN A 329 11.38 -31.96 13.78
C ASN A 329 9.97 -32.27 13.22
N VAL A 330 9.91 -33.09 12.17
CA VAL A 330 8.64 -33.52 11.60
C VAL A 330 8.24 -34.86 12.25
N ASP A 331 6.98 -34.93 12.69
CA ASP A 331 6.42 -36.19 13.25
C ASP A 331 6.57 -37.32 12.24
N ALA A 332 7.11 -38.44 12.71
CA ALA A 332 7.30 -39.66 11.86
C ALA A 332 6.00 -40.23 11.33
N ALA A 333 4.88 -40.06 12.03
CA ALA A 333 3.56 -40.50 11.60
C ALA A 333 2.89 -39.55 10.58
N LEU A 334 3.37 -38.30 10.43
CA LEU A 334 2.80 -37.35 9.49
C LEU A 334 3.17 -37.73 8.05
N ASN A 335 2.21 -37.96 7.19
CA ASN A 335 2.42 -38.29 5.78
C ASN A 335 1.97 -37.18 4.84
N THR A 336 0.99 -36.38 5.25
CA THR A 336 0.48 -35.27 4.46
C THR A 336 0.02 -34.15 5.39
N ALA A 337 0.11 -32.90 4.90
CA ALA A 337 -0.48 -31.74 5.54
C ALA A 337 -1.04 -30.79 4.47
N VAL A 338 -2.13 -30.08 4.76
CA VAL A 338 -2.78 -29.19 3.80
C VAL A 338 -2.93 -27.80 4.43
N PHE A 339 -2.40 -26.79 3.76
CA PHE A 339 -2.63 -25.39 4.03
C PHE A 339 -3.68 -24.86 3.06
N GLU A 340 -4.75 -24.25 3.57
CA GLU A 340 -5.86 -23.76 2.77
C GLU A 340 -5.96 -22.24 2.86
N VAL A 341 -6.06 -21.57 1.69
CA VAL A 341 -6.27 -20.13 1.59
C VAL A 341 -7.54 -19.88 0.78
N ASP A 342 -8.54 -19.24 1.38
CA ASP A 342 -9.83 -18.91 0.78
C ASP A 342 -9.66 -17.71 -0.16
N PHE A 343 -9.07 -16.62 0.33
CA PHE A 343 -8.75 -15.47 -0.49
C PHE A 343 -7.55 -14.66 0.04
N ILE A 344 -6.99 -13.84 -0.86
CA ILE A 344 -6.08 -12.75 -0.54
C ILE A 344 -6.61 -11.49 -1.20
N ARG A 345 -6.92 -10.45 -0.42
CA ARG A 345 -7.47 -9.17 -0.89
C ARG A 345 -6.61 -8.01 -0.43
N VAL A 346 -6.39 -7.05 -1.33
CA VAL A 346 -5.66 -5.80 -1.05
C VAL A 346 -6.59 -4.63 -1.27
N TYR A 347 -6.65 -3.71 -0.31
CA TYR A 347 -7.46 -2.49 -0.34
C TYR A 347 -6.56 -1.26 -0.23
N LYS A 348 -6.94 -0.17 -0.95
CA LYS A 348 -6.24 1.12 -0.94
C LYS A 348 -7.19 2.29 -0.77
#